data_7b74e538e125acffe83543ad2d4ea309
#
_entry.id   7b74e538e125acffe83543ad2d4ea309
#
_cell.length_a   1.000
_cell.length_b   1.000
_cell.length_c   1.000
_cell.angle_alpha   90.00
_cell.angle_beta   90.00
_cell.angle_gamma   90.00
#
_symmetry.space_group_name_H-M   'P 1'
#
loop_
_entity.id
_entity.type
_entity.pdbx_description
1 polymer ?
#
loop_
_entity_poly.entity_id
_entity_poly.type
_entity_poly.pdbx_seq_one_letter_code
_entity_poly.pdbx_strand_id
1 'polypeptide(L)'
;MRTALLIAALLCLASPGFATWSVIAIDQKTGQVAIASASCVDDIDDGMRDAIAVVVPGKGVAACQAAVDRTHQNHALVFQEMQKGTDPHRIIEMLSADPQFQSRQFGIVDIEGRAAGHSGLLNSFETLFVPGHVPDTGVYYQVLGNTIRSGAIRKGAQAFVEASGSLTDRVMAAMESIDANGGDVRCSCPPAESKPALPCDNKHAHAAYILLANPADSSGSAESNGKYAMYIGVTQPAPGRAQGAKPGESLNPIKTLRIRYDAWRKNALAN
;
A
#
# COMPACT_ATOMS: atom_id res chain seq x y z
N MET A 1 -13.73 18.98 -55.64
CA MET A 1 -13.59 17.86 -54.74
C MET A 1 -12.78 18.32 -53.53
N ARG A 2 -13.43 18.50 -52.38
CA ARG A 2 -12.80 18.93 -51.12
C ARG A 2 -12.67 17.69 -50.23
N THR A 3 -11.46 17.25 -50.05
CA THR A 3 -11.12 16.11 -49.17
C THR A 3 -11.08 16.61 -47.73
N ALA A 4 -12.07 16.26 -46.93
CA ALA A 4 -12.08 16.53 -45.49
C ALA A 4 -11.19 15.50 -44.80
N LEU A 5 -10.09 15.95 -44.21
CA LEU A 5 -9.29 15.16 -43.29
C LEU A 5 -10.01 15.06 -41.95
N LEU A 6 -10.52 13.88 -41.62
CA LEU A 6 -11.00 13.55 -40.29
C LEU A 6 -9.78 13.26 -39.40
N ILE A 7 -9.40 14.22 -38.57
CA ILE A 7 -8.44 13.97 -37.46
C ILE A 7 -9.23 13.32 -36.33
N ALA A 8 -9.10 12.01 -36.19
CA ALA A 8 -9.58 11.31 -35.00
C ALA A 8 -8.69 11.69 -33.83
N ALA A 9 -9.16 12.60 -32.98
CA ALA A 9 -8.55 12.88 -31.70
C ALA A 9 -8.73 11.65 -30.79
N LEU A 10 -7.67 10.86 -30.62
CA LEU A 10 -7.61 9.80 -29.63
C LEU A 10 -7.56 10.48 -28.26
N LEU A 11 -8.73 10.69 -27.64
CA LEU A 11 -8.85 11.05 -26.25
C LEU A 11 -8.31 9.86 -25.44
N CYS A 12 -7.04 9.90 -25.06
CA CYS A 12 -6.51 9.08 -23.98
C CYS A 12 -7.28 9.45 -22.73
N LEU A 13 -8.35 8.72 -22.43
CA LEU A 13 -8.98 8.71 -21.11
C LEU A 13 -7.93 8.15 -20.15
N ALA A 14 -7.10 9.03 -19.59
CA ALA A 14 -6.29 8.70 -18.45
C ALA A 14 -7.25 8.24 -17.36
N SER A 15 -7.32 6.94 -17.11
CA SER A 15 -8.00 6.40 -15.94
C SER A 15 -7.42 7.13 -14.72
N PRO A 16 -8.25 7.65 -13.81
CA PRO A 16 -7.73 8.27 -12.60
C PRO A 16 -6.87 7.24 -11.89
N GLY A 17 -5.55 7.42 -11.97
CA GLY A 17 -4.59 6.59 -11.25
C GLY A 17 -4.91 6.69 -9.76
N PHE A 18 -5.11 5.57 -9.09
CA PHE A 18 -5.30 5.55 -7.65
C PHE A 18 -3.97 5.90 -7.00
N ALA A 19 -3.85 7.06 -6.36
CA ALA A 19 -2.70 7.36 -5.55
C ALA A 19 -2.77 6.47 -4.30
N THR A 20 -1.65 5.90 -3.97
CA THR A 20 -1.55 4.92 -2.89
C THR A 20 -0.13 4.94 -2.38
N TRP A 21 0.05 4.79 -1.07
CA TRP A 21 1.33 4.40 -0.52
C TRP A 21 1.22 3.06 0.19
N SER A 22 2.28 2.28 0.09
CA SER A 22 2.39 0.98 0.74
C SER A 22 3.75 0.81 1.41
N VAL A 23 3.76 0.06 2.49
CA VAL A 23 4.95 -0.42 3.18
C VAL A 23 4.86 -1.93 3.22
N ILE A 24 5.82 -2.60 2.58
CA ILE A 24 5.96 -4.05 2.61
C ILE A 24 7.27 -4.42 3.31
N ALA A 25 7.26 -5.46 4.12
CA ALA A 25 8.42 -5.85 4.89
C ALA A 25 8.42 -7.34 5.26
N ILE A 26 9.62 -7.88 5.47
CA ILE A 26 9.84 -9.23 5.94
C ILE A 26 10.84 -9.23 7.11
N ASP A 27 10.74 -10.23 7.94
CA ASP A 27 11.77 -10.55 8.95
C ASP A 27 12.25 -11.97 8.73
N GLN A 28 13.50 -12.11 8.29
CA GLN A 28 14.14 -13.40 8.03
C GLN A 28 14.23 -14.29 9.27
N LYS A 29 14.36 -13.70 10.46
CA LYS A 29 14.52 -14.46 11.71
C LYS A 29 13.24 -15.15 12.15
N THR A 30 12.11 -14.48 11.96
CA THR A 30 10.79 -14.99 12.34
C THR A 30 10.03 -15.60 11.18
N GLY A 31 10.44 -15.32 9.94
CA GLY A 31 9.71 -15.67 8.74
C GLY A 31 8.43 -14.85 8.52
N GLN A 32 8.21 -13.81 9.32
CA GLN A 32 7.04 -12.94 9.22
C GLN A 32 7.10 -12.07 7.98
N VAL A 33 5.94 -11.80 7.41
CA VAL A 33 5.77 -10.84 6.32
C VAL A 33 4.65 -9.88 6.69
N ALA A 34 4.80 -8.60 6.34
CA ALA A 34 3.82 -7.57 6.67
C ALA A 34 3.61 -6.61 5.49
N ILE A 35 2.38 -6.13 5.34
CA ILE A 35 2.02 -5.07 4.42
C ILE A 35 1.04 -4.11 5.08
N ALA A 36 1.25 -2.82 4.83
CA ALA A 36 0.25 -1.79 5.09
C ALA A 36 0.10 -0.91 3.85
N SER A 37 -1.11 -0.45 3.60
CA SER A 37 -1.38 0.50 2.51
C SER A 37 -2.41 1.53 2.93
N ALA A 38 -2.35 2.71 2.28
CA ALA A 38 -3.37 3.73 2.41
C ALA A 38 -3.61 4.44 1.08
N SER A 39 -4.83 4.88 0.84
CA SER A 39 -5.29 5.44 -0.43
C SER A 39 -6.48 6.37 -0.26
N CYS A 40 -6.72 7.22 -1.27
CA CYS A 40 -7.90 8.08 -1.38
C CYS A 40 -9.14 7.39 -1.98
N VAL A 41 -9.24 6.08 -1.92
CA VAL A 41 -10.43 5.35 -2.38
C VAL A 41 -11.48 5.31 -1.28
N ASP A 42 -12.74 5.59 -1.66
CA ASP A 42 -13.85 5.78 -0.71
C ASP A 42 -14.57 4.50 -0.30
N ASP A 43 -14.45 3.44 -1.08
CA ASP A 43 -15.28 2.23 -0.95
C ASP A 43 -14.38 1.01 -0.81
N ILE A 44 -14.17 0.57 0.47
CA ILE A 44 -13.24 -0.52 0.59
C ILE A 44 -13.33 -1.31 1.91
N ASP A 45 -14.37 -1.99 2.12
CA ASP A 45 -14.33 -3.17 2.98
C ASP A 45 -13.45 -4.22 2.28
N ASP A 46 -12.25 -4.46 2.79
CA ASP A 46 -11.27 -5.42 2.25
C ASP A 46 -10.86 -5.25 0.75
N GLY A 47 -11.62 -4.55 -0.05
CA GLY A 47 -11.37 -4.37 -1.48
C GLY A 47 -10.03 -3.71 -1.79
N MET A 48 -9.53 -2.79 -0.95
CA MET A 48 -8.19 -2.21 -1.11
C MET A 48 -7.09 -3.23 -0.83
N ARG A 49 -7.27 -4.08 0.19
CA ARG A 49 -6.36 -5.19 0.46
C ARG A 49 -6.27 -6.11 -0.76
N ASP A 50 -7.42 -6.55 -1.27
CA ASP A 50 -7.51 -7.46 -2.40
C ASP A 50 -6.98 -6.84 -3.70
N ALA A 51 -7.12 -5.52 -3.86
CA ALA A 51 -6.62 -4.80 -5.02
C ALA A 51 -5.11 -4.54 -5.00
N ILE A 52 -4.45 -4.62 -3.83
CA ILE A 52 -3.05 -4.20 -3.68
C ILE A 52 -2.16 -5.34 -3.19
N ALA A 53 -2.60 -6.10 -2.17
CA ALA A 53 -1.73 -7.00 -1.46
C ALA A 53 -1.55 -8.35 -2.17
N VAL A 54 -0.31 -8.83 -2.19
CA VAL A 54 0.02 -10.24 -2.43
C VAL A 54 0.82 -10.73 -1.23
N VAL A 55 0.31 -11.73 -0.53
CA VAL A 55 0.90 -12.24 0.72
C VAL A 55 1.16 -13.74 0.58
N VAL A 56 2.44 -14.11 0.65
CA VAL A 56 2.87 -15.51 0.62
C VAL A 56 3.56 -15.81 1.96
N PRO A 57 2.84 -16.39 2.94
CA PRO A 57 3.37 -16.64 4.28
C PRO A 57 4.73 -17.38 4.26
N GLY A 58 5.70 -16.84 4.97
CA GLY A 58 7.06 -17.41 5.04
C GLY A 58 7.89 -17.34 3.75
N LYS A 59 7.36 -16.70 2.68
CA LYS A 59 8.04 -16.56 1.39
C LYS A 59 8.26 -15.13 0.96
N GLY A 60 7.30 -14.24 1.22
CA GLY A 60 7.42 -12.84 0.85
C GLY A 60 6.09 -12.11 0.75
N VAL A 61 6.15 -10.85 0.35
CA VAL A 61 5.03 -9.94 0.26
C VAL A 61 5.22 -8.96 -0.90
N ALA A 62 4.13 -8.59 -1.55
CA ALA A 62 4.17 -7.60 -2.61
C ALA A 62 2.99 -6.62 -2.52
N ALA A 63 3.19 -5.45 -3.11
CA ALA A 63 2.14 -4.46 -3.38
C ALA A 63 2.02 -4.25 -4.90
N CYS A 64 0.81 -4.44 -5.44
CA CYS A 64 0.45 -4.20 -6.83
C CYS A 64 -0.53 -3.03 -6.87
N GLN A 65 -0.10 -1.84 -7.25
CA GLN A 65 -0.87 -0.62 -7.08
C GLN A 65 -0.78 0.34 -8.27
N ALA A 66 -1.27 1.56 -8.13
CA ALA A 66 -1.52 2.58 -9.16
C ALA A 66 -2.74 2.18 -10.01
N ALA A 67 -2.64 2.01 -11.33
CA ALA A 67 -3.76 1.45 -12.08
C ALA A 67 -3.96 -0.02 -11.69
N VAL A 68 -5.03 -0.32 -10.95
CA VAL A 68 -5.29 -1.66 -10.42
C VAL A 68 -5.62 -2.64 -11.55
N ASP A 69 -5.02 -3.83 -11.49
CA ASP A 69 -5.38 -4.95 -12.38
C ASP A 69 -6.63 -5.66 -11.87
N ARG A 70 -7.78 -5.30 -12.45
CA ARG A 70 -9.08 -5.89 -12.09
C ARG A 70 -9.22 -7.36 -12.51
N THR A 71 -8.31 -7.87 -13.33
CA THR A 71 -8.30 -9.29 -13.73
C THR A 71 -7.55 -10.16 -12.74
N HIS A 72 -6.80 -9.55 -11.81
CA HIS A 72 -5.90 -10.20 -10.84
C HIS A 72 -4.80 -11.06 -11.47
N GLN A 73 -4.55 -10.96 -12.77
CA GLN A 73 -3.50 -11.75 -13.44
C GLN A 73 -2.11 -11.40 -12.91
N ASN A 74 -1.84 -10.10 -12.65
CA ASN A 74 -0.58 -9.66 -12.08
C ASN A 74 -0.40 -10.18 -10.64
N HIS A 75 -1.46 -10.16 -9.82
CA HIS A 75 -1.44 -10.69 -8.46
C HIS A 75 -1.17 -12.20 -8.46
N ALA A 76 -1.88 -12.95 -9.29
CA ALA A 76 -1.71 -14.38 -9.43
C ALA A 76 -0.29 -14.74 -9.91
N LEU A 77 0.26 -13.99 -10.87
CA LEU A 77 1.64 -14.18 -11.33
C LEU A 77 2.63 -13.98 -10.17
N VAL A 78 2.54 -12.84 -9.47
CA VAL A 78 3.44 -12.54 -8.33
C VAL A 78 3.33 -13.61 -7.25
N PHE A 79 2.10 -14.00 -6.89
CA PHE A 79 1.86 -15.02 -5.88
C PHE A 79 2.49 -16.38 -6.24
N GLN A 80 2.22 -16.87 -7.46
CA GLN A 80 2.73 -18.16 -7.94
C GLN A 80 4.25 -18.17 -8.04
N GLU A 81 4.85 -17.11 -8.58
CA GLU A 81 6.30 -17.02 -8.74
C GLU A 81 7.01 -16.86 -7.38
N MET A 82 6.44 -16.09 -6.46
CA MET A 82 6.96 -15.96 -5.10
C MET A 82 6.88 -17.28 -4.33
N GLN A 83 5.82 -18.07 -4.52
CA GLN A 83 5.74 -19.43 -3.95
C GLN A 83 6.88 -20.35 -4.42
N LYS A 84 7.29 -20.23 -5.69
CA LYS A 84 8.42 -20.98 -6.28
C LYS A 84 9.78 -20.46 -5.82
N GLY A 85 9.86 -19.28 -5.18
CA GLY A 85 11.10 -18.61 -4.81
C GLY A 85 11.80 -17.93 -5.99
N THR A 86 11.05 -17.59 -7.04
CA THR A 86 11.55 -16.81 -8.18
C THR A 86 12.08 -15.45 -7.70
N ASP A 87 13.23 -15.03 -8.22
CA ASP A 87 13.83 -13.74 -7.87
C ASP A 87 12.88 -12.57 -8.19
N PRO A 88 12.68 -11.61 -7.27
CA PRO A 88 11.81 -10.46 -7.48
C PRO A 88 12.07 -9.67 -8.76
N HIS A 89 13.34 -9.52 -9.18
CA HIS A 89 13.65 -8.86 -10.44
C HIS A 89 13.09 -9.65 -11.64
N ARG A 90 13.18 -10.98 -11.60
CA ARG A 90 12.61 -11.83 -12.64
C ARG A 90 11.08 -11.73 -12.66
N ILE A 91 10.43 -11.63 -11.50
CA ILE A 91 8.98 -11.41 -11.44
C ILE A 91 8.61 -10.07 -12.08
N ILE A 92 9.35 -8.99 -11.82
CA ILE A 92 9.12 -7.68 -12.49
C ILE A 92 9.32 -7.79 -14.01
N GLU A 93 10.31 -8.53 -14.49
CA GLU A 93 10.46 -8.78 -15.93
C GLU A 93 9.25 -9.50 -16.52
N MET A 94 8.71 -10.51 -15.84
CA MET A 94 7.51 -11.22 -16.30
C MET A 94 6.27 -10.33 -16.31
N LEU A 95 6.11 -9.45 -15.31
CA LEU A 95 5.05 -8.46 -15.24
C LEU A 95 5.11 -7.44 -16.38
N SER A 96 6.27 -7.23 -16.99
CA SER A 96 6.42 -6.32 -18.14
C SER A 96 5.63 -6.74 -19.39
N ALA A 97 5.12 -7.97 -19.42
CA ALA A 97 4.20 -8.44 -20.47
C ALA A 97 2.77 -7.83 -20.34
N ASP A 98 2.41 -7.23 -19.18
CA ASP A 98 1.13 -6.53 -19.04
C ASP A 98 1.11 -5.30 -19.99
N PRO A 99 0.15 -5.18 -20.92
CA PRO A 99 0.03 -4.02 -21.79
C PRO A 99 -0.09 -2.69 -21.03
N GLN A 100 -0.54 -2.72 -19.79
CA GLN A 100 -0.68 -1.55 -18.91
C GLN A 100 0.50 -1.39 -17.93
N PHE A 101 1.60 -2.10 -18.12
CA PHE A 101 2.75 -2.08 -17.21
C PHE A 101 3.21 -0.66 -16.87
N GLN A 102 3.19 0.27 -17.84
CA GLN A 102 3.58 1.65 -17.62
C GLN A 102 2.58 2.49 -16.80
N SER A 103 1.40 1.96 -16.50
CA SER A 103 0.41 2.55 -15.58
C SER A 103 0.41 1.86 -14.20
N ARG A 104 1.20 0.81 -14.02
CA ARG A 104 1.29 0.05 -12.78
C ARG A 104 2.42 0.55 -11.89
N GLN A 105 2.31 0.20 -10.60
CA GLN A 105 3.41 0.26 -9.66
C GLN A 105 3.47 -1.05 -8.89
N PHE A 106 4.64 -1.66 -8.83
CA PHE A 106 4.88 -2.91 -8.13
C PHE A 106 6.02 -2.74 -7.12
N GLY A 107 5.87 -3.39 -5.97
CA GLY A 107 6.94 -3.60 -5.01
C GLY A 107 6.90 -5.04 -4.53
N ILE A 108 8.03 -5.72 -4.47
CA ILE A 108 8.16 -7.12 -4.08
C ILE A 108 9.37 -7.24 -3.14
N VAL A 109 9.17 -7.90 -1.99
CA VAL A 109 10.25 -8.28 -1.06
C VAL A 109 10.05 -9.72 -0.69
N ASP A 110 11.07 -10.55 -0.87
CA ASP A 110 11.03 -11.96 -0.52
C ASP A 110 11.79 -12.29 0.78
N ILE A 111 11.61 -13.50 1.27
CA ILE A 111 12.20 -13.92 2.54
C ILE A 111 13.73 -14.03 2.48
N GLU A 112 14.34 -14.11 1.31
CA GLU A 112 15.78 -14.07 1.13
C GLU A 112 16.34 -12.63 1.28
N GLY A 113 15.47 -11.63 1.46
CA GLY A 113 15.83 -10.21 1.56
C GLY A 113 16.07 -9.55 0.21
N ARG A 114 15.70 -10.22 -0.90
CA ARG A 114 15.78 -9.63 -2.23
C ARG A 114 14.56 -8.72 -2.44
N ALA A 115 14.78 -7.57 -3.05
CA ALA A 115 13.71 -6.62 -3.31
C ALA A 115 13.78 -6.07 -4.74
N ALA A 116 12.64 -5.99 -5.41
CA ALA A 116 12.51 -5.35 -6.71
C ALA A 116 11.25 -4.51 -6.78
N GLY A 117 11.25 -3.51 -7.65
CA GLY A 117 10.09 -2.65 -7.86
C GLY A 117 10.04 -2.09 -9.27
N HIS A 118 8.85 -1.61 -9.62
CA HIS A 118 8.59 -0.89 -10.86
C HIS A 118 7.64 0.27 -10.57
N SER A 119 7.94 1.40 -11.18
CA SER A 119 7.05 2.58 -11.21
C SER A 119 6.89 3.00 -12.66
N GLY A 120 5.72 2.75 -13.23
CA GLY A 120 5.47 3.00 -14.64
C GLY A 120 5.48 4.50 -14.98
N LEU A 121 5.88 4.83 -16.20
CA LEU A 121 6.04 6.20 -16.68
C LEU A 121 4.72 6.98 -16.82
N LEU A 122 3.58 6.29 -16.86
CA LEU A 122 2.25 6.89 -16.93
C LEU A 122 1.65 7.18 -15.56
N ASN A 123 2.36 6.85 -14.47
CA ASN A 123 1.95 7.24 -13.13
C ASN A 123 2.20 8.73 -12.91
N SER A 124 1.35 9.34 -12.07
CA SER A 124 1.46 10.76 -11.76
C SER A 124 2.73 11.06 -10.97
N PHE A 125 2.99 12.33 -10.80
CA PHE A 125 4.15 12.89 -10.15
C PHE A 125 4.39 12.29 -8.74
N GLU A 126 5.63 12.31 -8.28
CA GLU A 126 6.08 11.65 -7.04
C GLU A 126 5.66 10.18 -6.96
N THR A 127 6.10 9.43 -7.95
CA THR A 127 5.96 7.99 -8.00
C THR A 127 7.32 7.36 -7.83
N LEU A 128 7.53 6.70 -6.69
CA LEU A 128 8.80 6.05 -6.41
C LEU A 128 8.65 4.84 -5.47
N PHE A 129 9.68 4.03 -5.40
CA PHE A 129 9.87 3.00 -4.40
C PHE A 129 11.26 3.09 -3.77
N VAL A 130 11.36 2.76 -2.49
CA VAL A 130 12.59 2.79 -1.70
C VAL A 130 12.76 1.44 -1.02
N PRO A 131 13.56 0.52 -1.57
CA PRO A 131 13.94 -0.71 -0.90
C PRO A 131 15.03 -0.45 0.14
N GLY A 132 15.10 -1.29 1.15
CA GLY A 132 16.14 -1.22 2.16
C GLY A 132 16.12 -2.36 3.15
N HIS A 133 17.02 -2.28 4.12
CA HIS A 133 17.08 -3.20 5.25
C HIS A 133 17.40 -2.42 6.53
N VAL A 134 17.04 -3.02 7.66
CA VAL A 134 17.42 -2.48 8.98
C VAL A 134 18.72 -3.15 9.39
N PRO A 135 19.82 -2.38 9.59
CA PRO A 135 21.12 -2.93 9.93
C PRO A 135 21.05 -3.93 11.11
N ASP A 136 21.79 -5.01 11.01
CA ASP A 136 22.00 -6.03 12.07
C ASP A 136 20.73 -6.79 12.52
N THR A 137 19.62 -6.68 11.77
CA THR A 137 18.35 -7.30 12.21
C THR A 137 17.89 -8.49 11.38
N GLY A 138 18.09 -8.52 10.08
CA GLY A 138 17.45 -9.44 9.13
C GLY A 138 16.08 -8.95 8.65
N VAL A 139 15.72 -7.68 8.93
CA VAL A 139 14.49 -7.06 8.45
C VAL A 139 14.76 -6.32 7.14
N TYR A 140 14.00 -6.68 6.10
CA TYR A 140 14.04 -6.03 4.79
C TYR A 140 12.69 -5.42 4.49
N TYR A 141 12.69 -4.33 3.73
CA TYR A 141 11.47 -3.58 3.44
C TYR A 141 11.51 -2.90 2.08
N GLN A 142 10.34 -2.50 1.63
CA GLN A 142 10.20 -1.52 0.55
C GLN A 142 9.03 -0.59 0.89
N VAL A 143 9.29 0.71 0.79
CA VAL A 143 8.26 1.75 0.88
C VAL A 143 8.03 2.29 -0.51
N LEU A 144 6.79 2.30 -0.96
CA LEU A 144 6.45 2.73 -2.32
C LEU A 144 5.18 3.58 -2.31
N GLY A 145 5.05 4.42 -3.33
CA GLY A 145 3.87 5.25 -3.49
C GLY A 145 3.83 5.94 -4.85
N ASN A 146 2.65 6.33 -5.24
CA ASN A 146 2.38 7.10 -6.46
C ASN A 146 1.41 8.24 -6.13
N THR A 147 1.60 9.41 -6.77
CA THR A 147 0.82 10.63 -6.53
C THR A 147 0.91 11.09 -5.04
N ILE A 148 2.06 10.91 -4.44
CA ILE A 148 2.33 11.21 -3.03
C ILE A 148 3.03 12.57 -2.92
N ARG A 149 2.87 13.24 -1.77
CA ARG A 149 3.61 14.47 -1.47
C ARG A 149 5.10 14.24 -1.56
N SER A 150 5.81 15.19 -2.21
CA SER A 150 7.25 15.10 -2.43
C SER A 150 8.02 14.84 -1.13
N GLY A 151 8.89 13.83 -1.18
CA GLY A 151 9.73 13.41 -0.06
C GLY A 151 9.06 12.53 0.99
N ALA A 152 7.72 12.38 1.01
CA ALA A 152 7.03 11.63 2.04
C ALA A 152 7.42 10.14 2.05
N ILE A 153 7.59 9.50 0.88
CA ILE A 153 8.02 8.10 0.78
C ILE A 153 9.41 7.89 1.39
N ARG A 154 10.36 8.80 1.13
CA ARG A 154 11.73 8.71 1.72
C ARG A 154 11.71 8.89 3.23
N LYS A 155 10.87 9.80 3.75
CA LYS A 155 10.67 9.97 5.20
C LYS A 155 10.00 8.75 5.83
N GLY A 156 9.08 8.11 5.14
CA GLY A 156 8.52 6.83 5.56
C GLY A 156 9.58 5.73 5.67
N ALA A 157 10.45 5.61 4.65
CA ALA A 157 11.56 4.65 4.68
C ALA A 157 12.54 4.94 5.83
N GLN A 158 12.85 6.20 6.09
CA GLN A 158 13.66 6.62 7.23
C GLN A 158 13.01 6.23 8.56
N ALA A 159 11.72 6.56 8.74
CA ALA A 159 10.99 6.22 9.96
C ALA A 159 10.91 4.70 10.19
N PHE A 160 10.80 3.90 9.12
CA PHE A 160 10.87 2.44 9.22
C PHE A 160 12.19 1.96 9.84
N VAL A 161 13.30 2.50 9.40
CA VAL A 161 14.64 2.12 9.88
C VAL A 161 14.85 2.58 11.33
N GLU A 162 14.46 3.82 11.65
CA GLU A 162 14.65 4.44 12.97
C GLU A 162 13.73 3.86 14.05
N ALA A 163 12.58 3.32 13.66
CA ALA A 163 11.65 2.72 14.62
C ALA A 163 12.25 1.50 15.32
N SER A 164 11.81 1.27 16.54
CA SER A 164 12.12 0.06 17.33
C SER A 164 10.88 -0.80 17.50
N GLY A 165 11.07 -2.06 17.93
CA GLY A 165 9.97 -2.99 18.19
C GLY A 165 9.80 -4.04 17.10
N SER A 166 8.57 -4.56 16.97
CA SER A 166 8.21 -5.62 16.01
C SER A 166 8.23 -5.14 14.56
N LEU A 167 8.15 -6.08 13.61
CA LEU A 167 8.03 -5.78 12.18
C LEU A 167 6.87 -4.80 11.92
N THR A 168 5.72 -5.04 12.56
CA THR A 168 4.53 -4.20 12.40
C THR A 168 4.64 -2.83 13.07
N ASP A 169 5.44 -2.68 14.14
CA ASP A 169 5.73 -1.36 14.72
C ASP A 169 6.48 -0.47 13.74
N ARG A 170 7.46 -1.04 13.02
CA ARG A 170 8.21 -0.34 11.97
C ARG A 170 7.33 0.02 10.78
N VAL A 171 6.45 -0.90 10.36
CA VAL A 171 5.47 -0.66 9.30
C VAL A 171 4.54 0.50 9.69
N MET A 172 4.01 0.51 10.92
CA MET A 172 3.15 1.59 11.40
C MET A 172 3.88 2.94 11.48
N ALA A 173 5.13 2.95 11.95
CA ALA A 173 5.93 4.18 12.01
C ALA A 173 6.12 4.80 10.62
N ALA A 174 6.38 3.96 9.60
CA ALA A 174 6.49 4.42 8.22
C ALA A 174 5.16 4.98 7.69
N MET A 175 4.03 4.30 7.93
CA MET A 175 2.71 4.75 7.53
C MET A 175 2.36 6.13 8.14
N GLU A 176 2.62 6.29 9.43
CA GLU A 176 2.39 7.55 10.15
C GLU A 176 3.30 8.68 9.65
N SER A 177 4.57 8.36 9.36
CA SER A 177 5.50 9.34 8.81
C SER A 177 5.06 9.83 7.43
N ILE A 178 4.58 8.94 6.55
CA ILE A 178 4.10 9.33 5.22
C ILE A 178 2.87 10.21 5.35
N ASP A 179 1.89 9.86 6.21
CA ASP A 179 0.70 10.67 6.46
C ASP A 179 1.07 12.05 7.00
N ALA A 180 1.93 12.12 8.03
CA ALA A 180 2.38 13.37 8.63
C ALA A 180 3.13 14.29 7.63
N ASN A 181 3.68 13.72 6.56
CA ASN A 181 4.38 14.46 5.50
C ASN A 181 3.51 14.68 4.24
N GLY A 182 2.19 14.54 4.37
CA GLY A 182 1.22 14.96 3.37
C GLY A 182 0.70 13.86 2.46
N GLY A 183 1.06 12.60 2.67
CA GLY A 183 0.47 11.41 2.06
C GLY A 183 0.00 11.57 0.62
N ASP A 184 -1.21 11.10 0.33
CA ASP A 184 -1.88 11.27 -0.97
C ASP A 184 -2.37 12.72 -1.14
N VAL A 185 -1.89 13.39 -2.18
CA VAL A 185 -2.19 14.81 -2.42
C VAL A 185 -3.64 15.07 -2.85
N ARG A 186 -4.38 14.04 -3.26
CA ARG A 186 -5.75 14.17 -3.80
C ARG A 186 -6.82 14.29 -2.72
N CYS A 187 -6.61 13.73 -1.55
CA CYS A 187 -7.60 13.69 -0.46
C CYS A 187 -7.15 14.39 0.82
N SER A 188 -6.17 15.27 0.69
CA SER A 188 -5.82 16.18 1.78
C SER A 188 -7.03 17.00 2.23
N CYS A 189 -7.05 17.36 3.50
CA CYS A 189 -8.10 18.22 4.04
C CYS A 189 -8.25 19.51 3.23
N PRO A 190 -9.49 19.99 3.00
CA PRO A 190 -9.69 21.28 2.38
C PRO A 190 -9.06 22.39 3.22
N PRO A 191 -8.68 23.54 2.63
CA PRO A 191 -8.17 24.67 3.37
C PRO A 191 -9.10 25.06 4.53
N ALA A 192 -8.55 25.54 5.64
CA ALA A 192 -9.31 25.89 6.86
C ALA A 192 -10.39 26.97 6.59
N GLU A 193 -10.18 27.79 5.58
CA GLU A 193 -11.14 28.84 5.16
C GLU A 193 -12.31 28.30 4.32
N SER A 194 -12.31 27.05 3.95
CA SER A 194 -13.40 26.42 3.18
C SER A 194 -14.72 26.47 3.98
N LYS A 195 -15.79 26.90 3.32
CA LYS A 195 -17.13 26.95 3.96
C LYS A 195 -18.08 25.96 3.26
N PRO A 196 -18.80 25.12 4.02
CA PRO A 196 -18.64 24.91 5.47
C PRO A 196 -17.29 24.22 5.81
N ALA A 197 -16.71 24.54 6.97
CA ALA A 197 -15.56 23.84 7.48
C ALA A 197 -15.97 22.37 7.79
N LEU A 198 -15.42 21.42 7.04
CA LEU A 198 -15.70 20.01 7.21
C LEU A 198 -14.67 19.38 8.18
N PRO A 199 -15.09 18.60 9.18
CA PRO A 199 -14.16 17.84 10.00
C PRO A 199 -13.30 16.94 9.11
N CYS A 200 -11.98 16.99 9.28
CA CYS A 200 -11.05 16.26 8.40
C CYS A 200 -9.88 15.64 9.15
N ASP A 201 -9.50 16.17 10.29
CA ASP A 201 -8.42 15.67 11.16
C ASP A 201 -7.07 15.48 10.44
N ASN A 202 -6.76 16.41 9.55
CA ASN A 202 -5.50 16.45 8.79
C ASN A 202 -5.18 15.13 8.06
N LYS A 203 -6.19 14.46 7.49
CA LYS A 203 -6.01 13.20 6.78
C LYS A 203 -5.47 13.40 5.36
N HIS A 204 -4.77 12.38 4.88
CA HIS A 204 -4.25 12.28 3.53
C HIS A 204 -4.58 10.92 2.87
N ALA A 205 -5.57 10.22 3.42
CA ALA A 205 -6.15 8.99 2.90
C ALA A 205 -7.62 8.91 3.27
N HIS A 206 -8.39 8.06 2.60
CA HIS A 206 -9.76 7.68 2.99
C HIS A 206 -9.81 6.27 3.58
N ALA A 207 -8.88 5.41 3.18
CA ALA A 207 -8.77 4.05 3.68
C ALA A 207 -7.32 3.70 3.99
N ALA A 208 -7.13 2.81 4.96
CA ALA A 208 -5.84 2.24 5.32
C ALA A 208 -6.01 0.83 5.88
N TYR A 209 -4.99 -0.01 5.72
CA TYR A 209 -4.94 -1.30 6.41
C TYR A 209 -3.52 -1.66 6.79
N ILE A 210 -3.39 -2.60 7.73
CA ILE A 210 -2.17 -3.32 8.06
C ILE A 210 -2.46 -4.81 8.20
N LEU A 211 -1.55 -5.64 7.69
CA LEU A 211 -1.63 -7.08 7.72
C LEU A 211 -0.28 -7.66 8.15
N LEU A 212 -0.32 -8.70 8.98
CA LEU A 212 0.83 -9.52 9.38
C LEU A 212 0.52 -10.98 9.12
N ALA A 213 1.40 -11.68 8.44
CA ALA A 213 1.33 -13.13 8.28
C ALA A 213 2.56 -13.81 8.91
N ASN A 214 2.32 -14.87 9.67
CA ASN A 214 3.34 -15.78 10.16
C ASN A 214 3.64 -16.86 9.11
N PRO A 215 4.80 -17.53 9.16
CA PRO A 215 5.14 -18.58 8.18
C PRO A 215 4.15 -19.75 8.13
N ALA A 216 3.49 -20.05 9.26
CA ALA A 216 2.52 -21.14 9.37
C ALA A 216 1.10 -20.73 8.97
N ASP A 217 0.85 -19.47 8.67
CA ASP A 217 -0.48 -18.98 8.27
C ASP A 217 -0.83 -19.55 6.90
N SER A 218 -2.11 -19.83 6.69
CA SER A 218 -2.59 -20.35 5.41
C SER A 218 -2.93 -19.21 4.46
N SER A 219 -2.43 -19.29 3.23
CA SER A 219 -2.98 -18.51 2.12
C SER A 219 -4.45 -18.86 1.92
N GLY A 220 -5.26 -17.87 1.58
CA GLY A 220 -6.66 -18.06 1.25
C GLY A 220 -6.89 -18.53 -0.19
N SER A 221 -8.11 -18.33 -0.66
CA SER A 221 -8.50 -18.59 -2.05
C SER A 221 -8.02 -17.50 -3.03
N ALA A 222 -7.59 -16.35 -2.52
CA ALA A 222 -6.97 -15.27 -3.28
C ALA A 222 -5.63 -14.88 -2.64
N GLU A 223 -4.86 -14.09 -3.34
CA GLU A 223 -3.48 -13.74 -3.00
C GLU A 223 -3.36 -12.89 -1.71
N SER A 224 -4.50 -12.39 -1.20
CA SER A 224 -4.55 -11.45 -0.07
C SER A 224 -5.47 -11.86 1.08
N ASN A 225 -6.25 -12.94 0.97
CA ASN A 225 -7.34 -13.25 1.89
C ASN A 225 -7.11 -14.50 2.78
N GLY A 226 -5.87 -14.82 3.09
CA GLY A 226 -5.52 -15.92 3.98
C GLY A 226 -5.96 -15.70 5.44
N LYS A 227 -5.80 -16.75 6.24
CA LYS A 227 -5.95 -16.65 7.70
C LYS A 227 -4.63 -16.18 8.30
N TYR A 228 -4.50 -14.89 8.45
CA TYR A 228 -3.29 -14.24 8.89
C TYR A 228 -3.30 -13.92 10.38
N ALA A 229 -2.12 -13.79 10.97
CA ALA A 229 -1.95 -13.43 12.38
C ALA A 229 -2.63 -12.09 12.74
N MET A 230 -2.67 -11.14 11.81
CA MET A 230 -3.35 -9.87 11.98
C MET A 230 -3.85 -9.33 10.65
N TYR A 231 -5.06 -8.81 10.66
CA TYR A 231 -5.58 -7.89 9.65
C TYR A 231 -6.41 -6.79 10.34
N ILE A 232 -6.09 -5.55 10.08
CA ILE A 232 -6.80 -4.38 10.59
C ILE A 232 -7.06 -3.44 9.41
N GLY A 233 -8.33 -3.26 9.05
CA GLY A 233 -8.78 -2.32 8.03
C GLY A 233 -9.49 -1.12 8.63
N VAL A 234 -9.37 0.04 7.97
CA VAL A 234 -10.03 1.30 8.32
C VAL A 234 -10.52 1.98 7.05
N THR A 235 -11.79 2.32 7.01
CA THR A 235 -12.36 3.16 5.95
C THR A 235 -12.98 4.40 6.59
N GLN A 236 -12.54 5.58 6.15
CA GLN A 236 -13.07 6.87 6.55
C GLN A 236 -13.44 7.63 5.28
N PRO A 237 -14.71 7.66 4.88
CA PRO A 237 -15.12 8.23 3.60
C PRO A 237 -14.78 9.73 3.49
N ALA A 238 -14.89 10.25 2.28
CA ALA A 238 -14.69 11.66 1.98
C ALA A 238 -15.52 12.55 2.90
N PRO A 239 -15.02 13.76 3.24
CA PRO A 239 -15.78 14.71 4.05
C PRO A 239 -17.19 14.95 3.51
N GLY A 240 -18.19 14.89 4.38
CA GLY A 240 -19.61 15.06 4.02
C GLY A 240 -20.34 13.79 3.59
N ARG A 241 -19.71 12.61 3.56
CA ARG A 241 -20.37 11.32 3.40
C ARG A 241 -20.64 10.64 4.73
N ALA A 242 -21.71 9.86 4.79
CA ALA A 242 -22.44 9.48 6.01
C ALA A 242 -21.78 8.47 6.98
N GLN A 243 -20.50 8.16 6.88
CA GLN A 243 -19.84 7.29 7.84
C GLN A 243 -18.63 7.98 8.44
N GLY A 244 -18.78 8.43 9.66
CA GLY A 244 -17.69 9.01 10.45
C GLY A 244 -16.92 7.95 11.24
N ALA A 245 -15.84 8.40 11.89
CA ALA A 245 -15.12 7.60 12.87
C ALA A 245 -16.07 7.10 13.96
N LYS A 246 -15.83 5.90 14.47
CA LYS A 246 -16.52 5.39 15.67
C LYS A 246 -16.13 6.25 16.89
N PRO A 247 -16.93 6.23 17.96
CA PRO A 247 -16.54 6.91 19.19
C PRO A 247 -15.12 6.50 19.62
N GLY A 248 -14.26 7.49 19.83
CA GLY A 248 -12.84 7.28 20.18
C GLY A 248 -11.88 7.07 19.00
N GLU A 249 -12.38 7.05 17.77
CA GLU A 249 -11.56 6.99 16.55
C GLU A 249 -11.43 8.37 15.89
N SER A 250 -10.41 8.53 15.06
CA SER A 250 -10.13 9.72 14.26
C SER A 250 -10.76 9.64 12.87
N LEU A 251 -11.06 10.79 12.27
CA LEU A 251 -11.41 10.89 10.84
C LEU A 251 -10.20 10.63 9.92
N ASN A 252 -8.99 10.70 10.45
CA ASN A 252 -7.80 10.29 9.74
C ASN A 252 -7.63 8.76 9.84
N PRO A 253 -7.66 7.99 8.74
CA PRO A 253 -7.59 6.53 8.78
C PRO A 253 -6.27 6.01 9.33
N ILE A 254 -5.17 6.74 9.20
CA ILE A 254 -3.87 6.32 9.77
C ILE A 254 -3.89 6.42 11.29
N LYS A 255 -4.45 7.50 11.84
CA LYS A 255 -4.62 7.64 13.30
C LYS A 255 -5.56 6.57 13.87
N THR A 256 -6.66 6.29 13.18
CA THR A 256 -7.58 5.20 13.58
C THR A 256 -6.91 3.83 13.45
N LEU A 257 -6.11 3.62 12.40
CA LEU A 257 -5.33 2.38 12.25
C LEU A 257 -4.37 2.19 13.44
N ARG A 258 -3.70 3.25 13.90
CA ARG A 258 -2.86 3.23 15.11
C ARG A 258 -3.67 2.85 16.36
N ILE A 259 -4.82 3.45 16.57
CA ILE A 259 -5.69 3.13 17.72
C ILE A 259 -6.06 1.64 17.72
N ARG A 260 -6.48 1.10 16.58
CA ARG A 260 -6.87 -0.31 16.45
C ARG A 260 -5.67 -1.25 16.58
N TYR A 261 -4.52 -0.87 16.03
CA TYR A 261 -3.27 -1.61 16.14
C TYR A 261 -2.79 -1.72 17.59
N ASP A 262 -2.81 -0.62 18.35
CA ASP A 262 -2.41 -0.63 19.75
C ASP A 262 -3.35 -1.47 20.61
N ALA A 263 -4.65 -1.46 20.32
CA ALA A 263 -5.63 -2.33 20.97
C ALA A 263 -5.36 -3.82 20.68
N TRP A 264 -5.07 -4.15 19.41
CA TRP A 264 -4.68 -5.51 19.03
C TRP A 264 -3.40 -5.97 19.74
N ARG A 265 -2.36 -5.12 19.79
CA ARG A 265 -1.10 -5.44 20.49
C ARG A 265 -1.32 -5.75 21.99
N LYS A 266 -2.11 -4.94 22.67
CA LYS A 266 -2.43 -5.17 24.09
C LYS A 266 -3.06 -6.54 24.31
N ASN A 267 -3.99 -6.94 23.44
CA ASN A 267 -4.65 -8.24 23.52
C ASN A 267 -3.69 -9.39 23.16
N ALA A 268 -2.82 -9.22 22.15
CA ALA A 268 -1.84 -10.24 21.75
C ALA A 268 -0.74 -10.48 22.82
N LEU A 269 -0.44 -9.48 23.65
CA LEU A 269 0.51 -9.61 24.77
C LEU A 269 -0.12 -10.19 26.04
N ALA A 270 -1.46 -10.19 26.13
CA ALA A 270 -2.20 -10.69 27.28
C ALA A 270 -2.55 -12.19 27.20
N ASN A 271 -2.41 -12.79 26.01
CA ASN A 271 -2.63 -14.21 25.71
C ASN A 271 -1.29 -14.94 25.52
#